data_d9ef6ad83ee0b644641504b9685cd769
#
_entry.id   d9ef6ad83ee0b644641504b9685cd769
#
_cell.length_a   1.000
_cell.length_b   1.000
_cell.length_c   1.000
_cell.angle_alpha   90.00
_cell.angle_beta   90.00
_cell.angle_gamma   90.00
#
_symmetry.space_group_name_H-M   'P 1'
#
loop_
_entity.id
_entity.type
_entity.pdbx_description
1 polymer ?
#
loop_
_entity_poly.entity_id
_entity_poly.type
_entity_poly.pdbx_seq_one_letter_code
_entity_poly.pdbx_strand_id
1 'polypeptide(L)'
;MLSPLHPLLVVWMYLLVSNHASPIYNNGFFYHDIMNGNGNGEIYFNRVRLHVESPQPSVLAARGSNITLPCHYRYEPEINGPRRTRVKWSWLPANGAGKTARETDVMVAMGNRHRSYGSFQGRVRLHRAAPGDMSLVINELHQNDTGRYRCEIIDGLEDESVTVELELRGVVFPYHSKMGRYHFNFLGAQRACEEQDSTLATFEQLFAAWEEGLDWCNAGWLADGTAQYPITTPREACGGVDLASGLRSYGQRHRHLHRFDAFCFSAAPKGTVYFLKDPHKLNFTDAVAACTTDGGLIAKVGQLYAAWRFMGLDRCDAGWLADGSIRYPIAKARPNCGPSEPGVRNLGFPPLHQKYSVYCNR
;
A
#
# COMPACT_ATOMS: atom_id res chain seq x y z
N MET A 1 46.73 52.16 11.23
CA MET A 1 47.81 51.69 10.37
C MET A 1 47.80 50.15 10.41
N LEU A 2 47.23 49.52 9.44
CA LEU A 2 47.49 48.12 9.05
C LEU A 2 46.80 47.90 7.71
N SER A 3 47.57 47.59 6.73
CA SER A 3 47.33 47.48 5.29
C SER A 3 46.49 46.23 4.92
N PRO A 4 45.67 46.24 3.86
CA PRO A 4 44.94 45.08 3.41
C PRO A 4 45.83 44.24 2.47
N LEU A 5 45.98 42.95 2.77
CA LEU A 5 46.65 41.96 1.92
C LEU A 5 45.67 41.41 0.89
N HIS A 6 46.16 41.28 -0.30
CA HIS A 6 45.58 41.00 -1.60
C HIS A 6 44.70 39.74 -1.73
N PRO A 7 43.68 39.80 -2.60
CA PRO A 7 42.80 38.67 -2.94
C PRO A 7 43.25 37.93 -4.23
N LEU A 8 44.52 37.65 -4.40
CA LEU A 8 45.05 37.04 -5.63
C LEU A 8 45.57 35.58 -5.49
N LEU A 9 45.41 34.97 -4.30
CA LEU A 9 45.85 33.59 -4.04
C LEU A 9 44.74 32.53 -4.02
N VAL A 10 43.48 32.92 -4.18
CA VAL A 10 42.36 31.98 -4.15
C VAL A 10 41.95 31.49 -5.56
N VAL A 11 42.37 32.16 -6.62
CA VAL A 11 41.96 31.81 -7.99
C VAL A 11 42.83 30.68 -8.60
N TRP A 12 43.98 30.36 -8.04
CA TRP A 12 44.92 29.33 -8.59
C TRP A 12 44.67 27.92 -8.01
N MET A 13 43.78 27.76 -7.06
CA MET A 13 43.50 26.42 -6.49
C MET A 13 42.27 25.74 -7.11
N TYR A 14 41.56 26.39 -8.02
CA TYR A 14 40.37 25.82 -8.69
C TYR A 14 40.64 25.25 -10.10
N LEU A 15 41.87 25.29 -10.58
CA LEU A 15 42.22 24.79 -11.93
C LEU A 15 43.01 23.47 -11.96
N LEU A 16 43.16 22.78 -10.83
CA LEU A 16 43.85 21.48 -10.77
C LEU A 16 43.01 20.27 -10.36
N VAL A 17 41.66 20.40 -10.37
CA VAL A 17 40.74 19.25 -10.13
C VAL A 17 39.83 19.07 -11.34
N SER A 18 40.41 18.69 -12.45
CA SER A 18 39.65 18.09 -13.54
C SER A 18 40.55 17.40 -14.52
N ASN A 19 40.98 16.20 -14.18
CA ASN A 19 41.42 15.17 -15.13
C ASN A 19 41.64 13.85 -14.38
N HIS A 20 40.60 13.34 -13.70
CA HIS A 20 40.49 11.91 -13.47
C HIS A 20 39.44 11.39 -14.43
N ALA A 21 39.92 10.96 -15.60
CA ALA A 21 39.14 10.11 -16.47
C ALA A 21 38.82 8.81 -15.71
N SER A 22 37.56 8.61 -15.38
CA SER A 22 37.07 7.33 -14.88
C SER A 22 37.36 6.26 -15.91
N PRO A 23 37.80 5.04 -15.54
CA PRO A 23 38.03 3.98 -16.48
C PRO A 23 36.73 3.65 -17.20
N ILE A 24 36.73 3.86 -18.51
CA ILE A 24 35.62 3.53 -19.40
C ILE A 24 35.65 2.02 -19.57
N TYR A 25 34.71 1.30 -18.95
CA TYR A 25 34.50 -0.11 -19.26
C TYR A 25 33.83 -0.23 -20.63
N ASN A 26 34.62 -0.70 -21.60
CA ASN A 26 34.16 -1.02 -22.95
C ASN A 26 33.40 -2.36 -22.91
N ASN A 27 32.07 -2.34 -23.12
CA ASN A 27 31.34 -3.53 -23.52
C ASN A 27 31.67 -3.84 -24.98
N GLY A 28 32.50 -4.88 -25.17
CA GLY A 28 33.21 -5.19 -26.39
C GLY A 28 32.34 -5.51 -27.60
N PHE A 29 32.12 -4.51 -28.44
CA PHE A 29 31.91 -4.70 -29.86
C PHE A 29 32.82 -3.72 -30.58
N PHE A 30 33.99 -4.22 -31.04
CA PHE A 30 34.85 -3.48 -31.96
C PHE A 30 34.26 -3.64 -33.36
N TYR A 31 33.79 -2.56 -33.97
CA TYR A 31 33.68 -2.45 -35.41
C TYR A 31 35.04 -1.95 -35.93
N HIS A 32 35.76 -2.79 -36.64
CA HIS A 32 36.89 -2.35 -37.46
C HIS A 32 36.30 -1.73 -38.73
N ASP A 33 36.27 -0.42 -38.81
CA ASP A 33 36.21 0.25 -40.10
C ASP A 33 37.60 0.20 -40.74
N ILE A 34 37.62 -0.32 -41.95
CA ILE A 34 38.86 -0.42 -42.75
C ILE A 34 39.30 1.00 -43.08
N MET A 35 40.40 1.42 -42.50
CA MET A 35 41.03 2.70 -42.72
C MET A 35 41.40 2.89 -44.19
N ASN A 36 40.83 3.87 -44.88
CA ASN A 36 41.45 4.57 -45.98
C ASN A 36 42.38 5.65 -45.40
N GLY A 37 43.67 5.52 -45.69
CA GLY A 37 44.78 6.15 -45.03
C GLY A 37 44.89 7.69 -45.14
N ASN A 38 44.12 8.42 -44.37
CA ASN A 38 44.43 9.79 -43.96
C ASN A 38 43.94 9.96 -42.52
N GLY A 39 44.88 9.96 -41.60
CA GLY A 39 44.65 9.81 -40.19
C GLY A 39 44.00 11.00 -39.48
N ASN A 40 42.72 11.10 -39.49
CA ASN A 40 41.90 11.79 -38.47
C ASN A 40 40.54 11.08 -38.40
N GLY A 41 40.53 9.86 -37.87
CA GLY A 41 39.30 9.14 -37.59
C GLY A 41 38.80 9.48 -36.20
N GLU A 42 37.75 10.25 -36.10
CA GLU A 42 36.95 10.38 -34.86
C GLU A 42 36.27 9.04 -34.60
N ILE A 43 36.62 8.40 -33.49
CA ILE A 43 35.98 7.15 -33.04
C ILE A 43 34.67 7.54 -32.36
N TYR A 44 33.57 7.43 -33.07
CA TYR A 44 32.23 7.54 -32.46
C TYR A 44 31.88 6.26 -31.72
N PHE A 45 31.95 6.31 -30.40
CA PHE A 45 31.38 5.25 -29.55
C PHE A 45 29.87 5.39 -29.54
N ASN A 46 29.17 4.62 -30.34
CA ASN A 46 27.73 4.51 -30.29
C ASN A 46 27.37 3.70 -29.03
N ARG A 47 27.23 4.40 -27.87
CA ARG A 47 26.86 3.81 -26.61
C ARG A 47 25.36 3.50 -26.63
N VAL A 48 25.00 2.27 -26.92
CA VAL A 48 23.65 1.80 -26.74
C VAL A 48 23.35 1.77 -25.23
N ARG A 49 22.32 2.45 -24.81
CA ARG A 49 21.85 2.44 -23.42
C ARG A 49 20.51 1.74 -23.33
N LEU A 50 20.38 0.91 -22.33
CA LEU A 50 19.09 0.36 -21.89
C LEU A 50 18.34 1.43 -21.09
N HIS A 51 17.06 1.67 -21.41
CA HIS A 51 16.17 2.53 -20.64
C HIS A 51 14.96 1.73 -20.20
N VAL A 52 14.66 1.78 -18.91
CA VAL A 52 13.48 1.13 -18.31
C VAL A 52 12.61 2.19 -17.69
N GLU A 53 11.34 2.20 -18.07
CA GLU A 53 10.39 3.22 -17.63
C GLU A 53 9.03 2.62 -17.30
N SER A 54 8.29 3.31 -16.43
CA SER A 54 6.88 3.05 -16.17
C SER A 54 6.08 4.35 -16.36
N PRO A 55 5.06 4.35 -17.23
CA PRO A 55 4.20 5.51 -17.41
C PRO A 55 3.33 5.82 -16.18
N GLN A 56 3.23 4.87 -15.24
CA GLN A 56 2.44 5.00 -14.02
C GLN A 56 3.30 4.56 -12.83
N PRO A 57 3.83 5.49 -12.04
CA PRO A 57 4.64 5.17 -10.86
C PRO A 57 3.80 4.59 -9.72
N SER A 58 2.48 4.79 -9.73
CA SER A 58 1.52 4.27 -8.75
C SER A 58 0.26 3.75 -9.43
N VAL A 59 -0.26 2.61 -8.96
CA VAL A 59 -1.49 1.97 -9.43
C VAL A 59 -2.43 1.77 -8.25
N LEU A 60 -3.61 2.40 -8.30
CA LEU A 60 -4.67 2.24 -7.31
C LEU A 60 -5.73 1.27 -7.85
N ALA A 61 -5.96 0.16 -7.15
CA ALA A 61 -6.81 -0.93 -7.61
C ALA A 61 -7.84 -1.38 -6.55
N ALA A 62 -8.82 -2.17 -6.96
CA ALA A 62 -9.76 -2.82 -6.04
C ALA A 62 -9.28 -4.25 -5.70
N ARG A 63 -9.52 -4.69 -4.47
CA ARG A 63 -9.29 -6.09 -4.07
C ARG A 63 -10.10 -7.05 -4.98
N GLY A 64 -9.48 -8.14 -5.38
CA GLY A 64 -10.09 -9.13 -6.27
C GLY A 64 -10.05 -8.78 -7.75
N SER A 65 -9.64 -7.58 -8.14
CA SER A 65 -9.48 -7.20 -9.55
C SER A 65 -8.20 -7.78 -10.15
N ASN A 66 -8.14 -7.80 -11.47
CA ASN A 66 -6.93 -8.06 -12.22
C ASN A 66 -6.30 -6.73 -12.62
N ILE A 67 -4.99 -6.60 -12.45
CA ILE A 67 -4.27 -5.37 -12.76
C ILE A 67 -3.03 -5.64 -13.59
N THR A 68 -2.53 -4.60 -14.23
CA THR A 68 -1.24 -4.59 -14.92
C THR A 68 -0.36 -3.50 -14.32
N LEU A 69 0.82 -3.89 -13.82
CA LEU A 69 1.86 -2.98 -13.39
C LEU A 69 2.75 -2.70 -14.60
N PRO A 70 2.80 -1.47 -15.11
CA PRO A 70 3.50 -1.18 -16.35
C PRO A 70 5.02 -1.18 -16.15
N CYS A 71 5.73 -1.79 -17.12
CA CYS A 71 7.18 -1.76 -17.24
C CYS A 71 7.54 -1.90 -18.71
N HIS A 72 8.18 -0.89 -19.27
CA HIS A 72 8.62 -0.87 -20.65
C HIS A 72 10.10 -0.62 -20.70
N TYR A 73 10.79 -1.27 -21.66
CA TYR A 73 12.18 -0.98 -21.92
C TYR A 73 12.40 -0.65 -23.39
N ARG A 74 13.41 0.16 -23.64
CA ARG A 74 13.90 0.53 -24.98
C ARG A 74 15.40 0.70 -24.95
N TYR A 75 15.98 0.68 -26.13
CA TYR A 75 17.40 1.02 -26.32
C TYR A 75 17.55 2.37 -27.00
N GLU A 76 18.54 3.13 -26.62
CA GLU A 76 18.90 4.40 -27.24
C GLU A 76 20.39 4.37 -27.65
N PRO A 77 20.71 4.48 -28.98
CA PRO A 77 19.81 4.44 -30.14
C PRO A 77 19.09 3.09 -30.29
N GLU A 78 17.97 3.09 -31.01
CA GLU A 78 17.19 1.88 -31.29
C GLU A 78 18.07 0.81 -31.95
N ILE A 79 17.92 -0.42 -31.50
CA ILE A 79 18.64 -1.58 -32.03
C ILE A 79 17.64 -2.52 -32.69
N ASN A 80 17.89 -2.84 -33.94
CA ASN A 80 17.15 -3.87 -34.65
C ASN A 80 17.78 -5.24 -34.44
N GLY A 81 17.11 -6.13 -33.69
CA GLY A 81 17.52 -7.51 -33.52
C GLY A 81 16.99 -8.17 -32.23
N PRO A 82 16.80 -9.50 -32.24
CA PRO A 82 16.33 -10.21 -31.06
C PRO A 82 17.43 -10.28 -30.00
N ARG A 83 17.18 -9.68 -28.83
CA ARG A 83 18.02 -9.81 -27.64
C ARG A 83 17.41 -10.73 -26.61
N ARG A 84 18.26 -11.41 -25.85
CA ARG A 84 17.85 -12.27 -24.74
C ARG A 84 17.83 -11.48 -23.43
N THR A 85 16.85 -10.61 -23.29
CA THR A 85 16.63 -9.90 -22.05
C THR A 85 16.04 -10.81 -20.98
N ARG A 86 16.52 -10.66 -19.74
CA ARG A 86 15.95 -11.24 -18.56
C ARG A 86 15.17 -10.15 -17.83
N VAL A 87 13.92 -10.41 -17.48
CA VAL A 87 13.12 -9.55 -16.59
C VAL A 87 12.98 -10.21 -15.24
N LYS A 88 13.16 -9.41 -14.20
CA LYS A 88 12.91 -9.80 -12.83
C LYS A 88 11.92 -8.81 -12.20
N TRP A 89 10.82 -9.33 -11.69
CA TRP A 89 9.90 -8.59 -10.84
C TRP A 89 10.10 -9.01 -9.39
N SER A 90 10.29 -8.04 -8.53
CA SER A 90 10.40 -8.23 -7.09
C SER A 90 9.42 -7.30 -6.35
N TRP A 91 9.11 -7.62 -5.11
CA TRP A 91 8.09 -6.97 -4.31
C TRP A 91 8.59 -6.71 -2.89
N LEU A 92 8.34 -5.49 -2.41
CA LEU A 92 8.54 -5.05 -1.05
C LEU A 92 7.17 -4.70 -0.45
N PRO A 93 6.67 -5.46 0.55
CA PRO A 93 5.34 -5.23 1.12
C PRO A 93 5.24 -3.87 1.81
N ALA A 94 4.08 -3.20 1.67
CA ALA A 94 3.80 -1.92 2.32
C ALA A 94 3.87 -2.01 3.85
N ASN A 95 3.43 -3.13 4.43
CA ASN A 95 3.44 -3.38 5.87
C ASN A 95 4.80 -3.80 6.43
N GLY A 96 5.83 -3.80 5.60
CA GLY A 96 7.18 -4.24 5.95
C GLY A 96 8.08 -3.16 6.58
N ALA A 97 7.54 -2.07 7.11
CA ALA A 97 8.29 -0.97 7.73
C ALA A 97 9.00 -1.33 9.05
N GLY A 98 9.62 -2.48 9.11
CA GLY A 98 10.60 -2.88 10.13
C GLY A 98 11.94 -3.17 9.48
N LYS A 99 13.05 -3.10 10.24
CA LYS A 99 14.43 -3.41 9.79
C LYS A 99 14.62 -4.77 9.10
N THR A 100 13.56 -5.55 8.90
CA THR A 100 13.57 -6.92 8.34
C THR A 100 12.73 -7.10 7.08
N ALA A 101 12.08 -6.04 6.56
CA ALA A 101 11.38 -6.14 5.27
C ALA A 101 12.41 -6.37 4.17
N ARG A 102 12.39 -7.57 3.59
CA ARG A 102 13.24 -7.93 2.46
C ARG A 102 12.41 -7.95 1.19
N GLU A 103 12.99 -7.41 0.15
CA GLU A 103 12.47 -7.56 -1.20
C GLU A 103 12.44 -9.04 -1.56
N THR A 104 11.33 -9.52 -2.10
CA THR A 104 11.12 -10.93 -2.47
C THR A 104 10.81 -11.03 -3.96
N ASP A 105 11.25 -12.10 -4.58
CA ASP A 105 11.00 -12.34 -5.99
C ASP A 105 9.51 -12.65 -6.21
N VAL A 106 8.91 -12.00 -7.22
CA VAL A 106 7.55 -12.25 -7.71
C VAL A 106 7.59 -13.13 -8.95
N MET A 107 8.40 -12.72 -9.92
CA MET A 107 8.56 -13.43 -11.19
C MET A 107 9.93 -13.16 -11.79
N VAL A 108 10.49 -14.20 -12.42
CA VAL A 108 11.67 -14.08 -13.29
C VAL A 108 11.33 -14.71 -14.64
N ALA A 109 11.64 -14.02 -15.73
CA ALA A 109 11.43 -14.53 -17.07
C ALA A 109 12.62 -14.24 -17.99
N MET A 110 12.88 -15.15 -18.92
CA MET A 110 13.88 -15.01 -19.97
C MET A 110 13.37 -15.73 -21.23
N GLY A 111 13.17 -14.99 -22.31
CA GLY A 111 12.49 -15.52 -23.51
C GLY A 111 11.11 -16.05 -23.15
N ASN A 112 10.81 -17.29 -23.54
CA ASN A 112 9.51 -17.94 -23.28
C ASN A 112 9.44 -18.65 -21.92
N ARG A 113 10.54 -18.72 -21.18
CA ARG A 113 10.58 -19.38 -19.87
C ARG A 113 10.31 -18.34 -18.78
N HIS A 114 9.46 -18.70 -17.84
CA HIS A 114 9.18 -17.87 -16.67
C HIS A 114 8.97 -18.72 -15.43
N ARG A 115 9.21 -18.13 -14.26
CA ARG A 115 8.95 -18.73 -12.96
C ARG A 115 8.39 -17.67 -12.02
N SER A 116 7.31 -17.97 -11.35
CA SER A 116 6.71 -17.15 -10.28
C SER A 116 7.01 -17.75 -8.91
N TYR A 117 6.95 -16.91 -7.87
CA TYR A 117 7.40 -17.26 -6.51
C TYR A 117 6.35 -16.92 -5.46
N GLY A 118 6.43 -17.58 -4.31
CA GLY A 118 5.64 -17.29 -3.11
C GLY A 118 4.13 -17.29 -3.37
N SER A 119 3.44 -16.34 -2.77
CA SER A 119 1.98 -16.15 -2.89
C SER A 119 1.52 -15.74 -4.30
N PHE A 120 2.44 -15.39 -5.19
CA PHE A 120 2.15 -14.98 -6.56
C PHE A 120 2.10 -16.14 -7.55
N GLN A 121 2.45 -17.37 -7.12
CA GLN A 121 2.40 -18.54 -8.00
C GLN A 121 0.99 -18.75 -8.56
N GLY A 122 0.90 -18.93 -9.89
CA GLY A 122 -0.36 -19.12 -10.61
C GLY A 122 -1.21 -17.84 -10.79
N ARG A 123 -0.85 -16.73 -10.14
CA ARG A 123 -1.61 -15.47 -10.23
C ARG A 123 -0.93 -14.40 -11.09
N VAL A 124 0.32 -14.60 -11.48
CA VAL A 124 1.08 -13.57 -12.22
C VAL A 124 1.52 -14.07 -13.59
N ARG A 125 1.55 -13.16 -14.55
CA ARG A 125 2.09 -13.36 -15.89
C ARG A 125 2.65 -12.07 -16.45
N LEU A 126 3.55 -12.16 -17.44
CA LEU A 126 3.97 -10.97 -18.18
C LEU A 126 2.91 -10.60 -19.22
N HIS A 127 2.67 -9.30 -19.32
CA HIS A 127 1.97 -8.70 -20.45
C HIS A 127 3.01 -8.44 -21.55
N ARG A 128 2.75 -8.94 -22.74
CA ARG A 128 3.68 -8.80 -23.89
C ARG A 128 2.88 -8.32 -25.10
N ALA A 129 2.27 -7.13 -24.96
CA ALA A 129 1.45 -6.57 -26.03
C ALA A 129 2.28 -6.00 -27.17
N ALA A 130 3.51 -5.54 -26.89
CA ALA A 130 4.39 -4.91 -27.86
C ALA A 130 5.87 -5.27 -27.55
N PRO A 131 6.80 -5.07 -28.50
CA PRO A 131 8.22 -5.13 -28.21
C PRO A 131 8.59 -4.18 -27.06
N GLY A 132 9.39 -4.67 -26.11
CA GLY A 132 9.78 -3.90 -24.93
C GLY A 132 8.76 -3.88 -23.78
N ASP A 133 7.56 -4.43 -23.95
CA ASP A 133 6.57 -4.54 -22.87
C ASP A 133 6.87 -5.75 -21.98
N MET A 134 7.23 -5.47 -20.72
CA MET A 134 7.53 -6.45 -19.67
C MET A 134 6.64 -6.23 -18.44
N SER A 135 5.48 -5.60 -18.66
CA SER A 135 4.50 -5.32 -17.60
C SER A 135 4.04 -6.60 -16.90
N LEU A 136 3.80 -6.50 -15.59
CA LEU A 136 3.36 -7.60 -14.75
C LEU A 136 1.83 -7.56 -14.61
N VAL A 137 1.17 -8.62 -15.04
CA VAL A 137 -0.27 -8.82 -14.75
C VAL A 137 -0.39 -9.61 -13.46
N ILE A 138 -1.17 -9.11 -12.52
CA ILE A 138 -1.54 -9.80 -11.28
C ILE A 138 -3.04 -10.06 -11.32
N ASN A 139 -3.44 -11.31 -11.23
CA ASN A 139 -4.84 -11.72 -11.17
C ASN A 139 -5.29 -11.85 -9.71
N GLU A 140 -6.57 -11.56 -9.47
CA GLU A 140 -7.21 -11.68 -8.16
C GLU A 140 -6.42 -11.02 -7.03
N LEU A 141 -6.29 -9.69 -7.06
CA LEU A 141 -5.56 -8.95 -6.04
C LEU A 141 -6.01 -9.28 -4.61
N HIS A 142 -5.06 -9.68 -3.79
CA HIS A 142 -5.25 -9.89 -2.37
C HIS A 142 -4.92 -8.61 -1.58
N GLN A 143 -5.49 -8.50 -0.37
CA GLN A 143 -5.23 -7.33 0.49
C GLN A 143 -3.75 -7.16 0.84
N ASN A 144 -3.00 -8.25 0.93
CA ASN A 144 -1.58 -8.24 1.27
C ASN A 144 -0.66 -8.05 0.05
N ASP A 145 -1.20 -7.86 -1.15
CA ASP A 145 -0.38 -7.63 -2.35
C ASP A 145 0.09 -6.16 -2.48
N THR A 146 -0.35 -5.27 -1.60
CA THR A 146 0.09 -3.86 -1.59
C THR A 146 1.57 -3.70 -1.32
N GLY A 147 2.19 -2.71 -1.94
CA GLY A 147 3.60 -2.40 -1.75
C GLY A 147 4.30 -1.95 -3.02
N ARG A 148 5.62 -1.91 -2.97
CA ARG A 148 6.46 -1.49 -4.08
C ARG A 148 6.92 -2.68 -4.90
N TYR A 149 6.67 -2.63 -6.20
CA TYR A 149 7.09 -3.62 -7.17
C TYR A 149 8.23 -3.06 -8.01
N ARG A 150 9.34 -3.75 -8.08
CA ARG A 150 10.48 -3.37 -8.92
C ARG A 150 10.57 -4.28 -10.13
N CYS A 151 10.56 -3.66 -11.30
CA CYS A 151 10.85 -4.29 -12.57
C CYS A 151 12.32 -4.04 -12.91
N GLU A 152 13.11 -5.06 -13.05
CA GLU A 152 14.52 -5.02 -13.38
C GLU A 152 14.74 -5.76 -14.72
N ILE A 153 15.31 -5.07 -15.68
CA ILE A 153 15.65 -5.61 -16.99
C ILE A 153 17.16 -5.78 -17.06
N ILE A 154 17.61 -6.98 -17.40
CA ILE A 154 19.01 -7.34 -17.50
C ILE A 154 19.31 -7.78 -18.92
N ASP A 155 20.25 -7.12 -19.59
CA ASP A 155 20.75 -7.46 -20.91
C ASP A 155 22.28 -7.50 -20.92
N GLY A 156 22.84 -8.70 -20.80
CA GLY A 156 24.28 -8.89 -20.66
C GLY A 156 24.83 -8.30 -19.38
N LEU A 157 25.61 -7.21 -19.50
CA LEU A 157 26.20 -6.49 -18.35
C LEU A 157 25.43 -5.22 -17.97
N GLU A 158 24.41 -4.86 -18.73
CA GLU A 158 23.55 -3.71 -18.44
C GLU A 158 22.32 -4.18 -17.67
N ASP A 159 22.00 -3.45 -16.60
CA ASP A 159 20.76 -3.61 -15.85
C ASP A 159 20.17 -2.25 -15.52
N GLU A 160 18.87 -2.12 -15.71
CA GLU A 160 18.09 -0.97 -15.28
C GLU A 160 16.78 -1.42 -14.64
N SER A 161 16.25 -0.60 -13.76
CA SER A 161 15.01 -0.92 -13.05
C SER A 161 14.11 0.28 -12.82
N VAL A 162 12.82 0.02 -12.76
CA VAL A 162 11.78 0.99 -12.37
C VAL A 162 10.93 0.41 -11.25
N THR A 163 10.43 1.28 -10.39
CA THR A 163 9.55 0.90 -9.29
C THR A 163 8.13 1.41 -9.54
N VAL A 164 7.15 0.54 -9.31
CA VAL A 164 5.72 0.85 -9.37
C VAL A 164 5.10 0.56 -8.01
N GLU A 165 4.38 1.52 -7.46
CA GLU A 165 3.66 1.35 -6.20
C GLU A 165 2.26 0.81 -6.46
N LEU A 166 1.88 -0.26 -5.75
CA LEU A 166 0.54 -0.83 -5.81
C LEU A 166 -0.20 -0.54 -4.51
N GLU A 167 -1.29 0.19 -4.64
CA GLU A 167 -2.21 0.49 -3.55
C GLU A 167 -3.59 -0.09 -3.81
N LEU A 168 -4.28 -0.48 -2.74
CA LEU A 168 -5.68 -0.88 -2.80
C LEU A 168 -6.59 0.25 -2.33
N ARG A 169 -7.71 0.41 -3.01
CA ARG A 169 -8.82 1.22 -2.49
C ARG A 169 -9.32 0.60 -1.20
N GLY A 170 -9.33 1.37 -0.14
CA GLY A 170 -9.74 0.89 1.16
C GLY A 170 -10.22 2.03 2.06
N VAL A 171 -10.64 1.66 3.27
CA VAL A 171 -11.10 2.59 4.30
C VAL A 171 -10.34 2.31 5.59
N VAL A 172 -9.86 3.38 6.22
CA VAL A 172 -9.26 3.31 7.56
C VAL A 172 -10.35 3.50 8.61
N PHE A 173 -10.30 2.70 9.66
CA PHE A 173 -11.20 2.83 10.80
C PHE A 173 -10.49 2.52 12.12
N PRO A 174 -10.90 3.18 13.22
CA PRO A 174 -10.38 2.87 14.54
C PRO A 174 -10.99 1.57 15.08
N TYR A 175 -10.16 0.75 15.72
CA TYR A 175 -10.57 -0.50 16.33
C TYR A 175 -9.97 -0.68 17.73
N HIS A 176 -10.79 -1.02 18.68
CA HIS A 176 -10.38 -1.29 20.06
C HIS A 176 -10.87 -2.66 20.55
N SER A 177 -10.23 -3.17 21.57
CA SER A 177 -10.59 -4.44 22.20
C SER A 177 -11.97 -4.38 22.85
N LYS A 178 -12.68 -5.53 22.93
CA LYS A 178 -13.86 -5.70 23.79
C LYS A 178 -13.58 -5.42 25.27
N MET A 179 -12.31 -5.52 25.69
CA MET A 179 -11.86 -5.18 27.05
C MET A 179 -11.78 -3.66 27.31
N GLY A 180 -12.00 -2.85 26.28
CA GLY A 180 -11.89 -1.39 26.32
C GLY A 180 -10.72 -0.83 25.50
N ARG A 181 -10.43 0.45 25.73
CA ARG A 181 -9.36 1.18 25.03
C ARG A 181 -7.97 0.76 25.51
N TYR A 182 -6.97 0.88 24.65
CA TYR A 182 -5.54 0.70 24.96
C TYR A 182 -5.19 -0.69 25.51
N HIS A 183 -5.77 -1.74 24.95
CA HIS A 183 -5.50 -3.12 25.36
C HIS A 183 -4.57 -3.88 24.41
N PHE A 184 -4.37 -3.42 23.18
CA PHE A 184 -3.54 -4.12 22.20
C PHE A 184 -2.07 -3.75 22.32
N ASN A 185 -1.17 -4.73 22.43
CA ASN A 185 0.20 -4.57 21.98
C ASN A 185 0.22 -4.62 20.45
N PHE A 186 1.36 -4.36 19.82
CA PHE A 186 1.47 -4.31 18.37
C PHE A 186 0.97 -5.59 17.67
N LEU A 187 1.43 -6.76 18.12
CA LEU A 187 1.01 -8.05 17.55
C LEU A 187 -0.47 -8.35 17.82
N GLY A 188 -1.00 -7.90 18.94
CA GLY A 188 -2.43 -7.99 19.26
C GLY A 188 -3.26 -7.10 18.36
N ALA A 189 -2.81 -5.89 18.05
CA ALA A 189 -3.46 -4.97 17.12
C ALA A 189 -3.46 -5.53 15.69
N GLN A 190 -2.33 -6.08 15.25
CA GLN A 190 -2.22 -6.72 13.94
C GLN A 190 -3.24 -7.85 13.79
N ARG A 191 -3.27 -8.80 14.73
CA ARG A 191 -4.23 -9.91 14.72
C ARG A 191 -5.68 -9.43 14.80
N ALA A 192 -5.94 -8.42 15.63
CA ALA A 192 -7.28 -7.86 15.75
C ALA A 192 -7.80 -7.25 14.42
N CYS A 193 -6.96 -6.56 13.65
CA CYS A 193 -7.33 -6.10 12.31
C CYS A 193 -7.53 -7.29 11.35
N GLU A 194 -6.65 -8.29 11.35
CA GLU A 194 -6.72 -9.49 10.49
C GLU A 194 -8.02 -10.28 10.74
N GLU A 195 -8.42 -10.45 11.99
CA GLU A 195 -9.69 -11.09 12.38
C GLU A 195 -10.90 -10.33 11.81
N GLN A 196 -10.77 -9.02 11.60
CA GLN A 196 -11.81 -8.16 11.04
C GLN A 196 -11.70 -7.96 9.51
N ASP A 197 -11.03 -8.87 8.78
CA ASP A 197 -10.79 -8.79 7.33
C ASP A 197 -10.07 -7.49 6.91
N SER A 198 -9.05 -7.12 7.68
CA SER A 198 -8.33 -5.85 7.56
C SER A 198 -6.84 -6.06 7.84
N THR A 199 -6.03 -5.03 7.61
CA THR A 199 -4.63 -4.97 8.05
C THR A 199 -4.42 -3.73 8.93
N LEU A 200 -3.31 -3.63 9.66
CA LEU A 200 -2.94 -2.36 10.26
C LEU A 200 -2.74 -1.32 9.14
N ALA A 201 -3.30 -0.14 9.32
CA ALA A 201 -3.13 0.98 8.39
C ALA A 201 -1.67 1.44 8.36
N THR A 202 -1.17 1.86 7.19
CA THR A 202 0.08 2.60 7.08
C THR A 202 -0.11 4.06 7.48
N PHE A 203 1.00 4.79 7.64
CA PHE A 203 0.95 6.23 7.89
C PHE A 203 0.21 6.98 6.77
N GLU A 204 0.53 6.65 5.52
CA GLU A 204 -0.05 7.28 4.33
C GLU A 204 -1.57 7.04 4.26
N GLN A 205 -2.02 5.82 4.59
CA GLN A 205 -3.44 5.49 4.64
C GLN A 205 -4.16 6.26 5.75
N LEU A 206 -3.55 6.39 6.93
CA LEU A 206 -4.13 7.19 8.02
C LEU A 206 -4.13 8.68 7.68
N PHE A 207 -3.08 9.18 7.03
CA PHE A 207 -2.98 10.56 6.58
C PHE A 207 -4.07 10.88 5.54
N ALA A 208 -4.23 10.06 4.52
CA ALA A 208 -5.30 10.21 3.53
C ALA A 208 -6.70 10.16 4.17
N ALA A 209 -6.91 9.26 5.14
CA ALA A 209 -8.18 9.19 5.87
C ALA A 209 -8.45 10.46 6.71
N TRP A 210 -7.40 11.07 7.30
CA TRP A 210 -7.50 12.35 7.98
C TRP A 210 -7.87 13.48 7.02
N GLU A 211 -7.24 13.55 5.85
CA GLU A 211 -7.60 14.52 4.79
C GLU A 211 -9.06 14.37 4.34
N GLU A 212 -9.58 13.15 4.33
CA GLU A 212 -10.99 12.83 4.06
C GLU A 212 -11.93 13.11 5.26
N GLY A 213 -11.41 13.60 6.39
CA GLY A 213 -12.18 14.03 7.55
C GLY A 213 -12.22 13.03 8.71
N LEU A 214 -11.41 11.98 8.73
CA LEU A 214 -11.34 11.09 9.89
C LEU A 214 -10.80 11.86 11.10
N ASP A 215 -11.64 11.97 12.15
CA ASP A 215 -11.29 12.53 13.44
C ASP A 215 -11.45 11.47 14.52
N TRP A 216 -10.37 11.15 15.24
CA TRP A 216 -10.39 10.16 16.30
C TRP A 216 -9.37 10.45 17.37
N CYS A 217 -9.82 10.66 18.61
CA CYS A 217 -8.99 11.15 19.72
C CYS A 217 -8.20 10.06 20.46
N ASN A 218 -8.27 8.79 20.06
CA ASN A 218 -7.50 7.73 20.71
C ASN A 218 -6.36 7.28 19.82
N ALA A 219 -5.19 7.13 20.42
CA ALA A 219 -4.03 6.63 19.72
C ALA A 219 -4.18 5.13 19.35
N GLY A 220 -3.82 4.82 18.14
CA GLY A 220 -3.81 3.47 17.61
C GLY A 220 -2.48 3.11 16.97
N TRP A 221 -2.15 1.83 16.98
CA TRP A 221 -1.02 1.26 16.27
C TRP A 221 -1.16 1.41 14.76
N LEU A 222 -0.07 1.75 14.09
CA LEU A 222 0.11 1.68 12.65
C LEU A 222 1.06 0.56 12.26
N ALA A 223 1.07 0.20 11.00
CA ALA A 223 1.85 -0.91 10.44
C ALA A 223 3.37 -0.81 10.70
N ASP A 224 3.91 0.41 10.76
CA ASP A 224 5.32 0.70 11.04
C ASP A 224 5.71 0.53 12.53
N GLY A 225 4.73 0.39 13.43
CA GLY A 225 4.93 0.30 14.88
C GLY A 225 4.95 1.65 15.59
N THR A 226 4.52 2.71 14.92
CA THR A 226 4.18 3.98 15.56
C THR A 226 2.78 3.93 16.17
N ALA A 227 2.51 4.84 17.12
CA ALA A 227 1.18 5.07 17.66
C ALA A 227 0.77 6.51 17.36
N GLN A 228 -0.36 6.66 16.65
CA GLN A 228 -0.81 7.97 16.18
C GLN A 228 -2.33 8.11 16.29
N TYR A 229 -2.85 9.34 16.11
CA TYR A 229 -4.29 9.60 15.99
C TYR A 229 -4.58 10.87 15.18
N PRO A 230 -5.66 10.86 14.36
CA PRO A 230 -6.03 11.96 13.49
C PRO A 230 -6.94 12.96 14.20
N ILE A 231 -6.64 14.26 14.10
CA ILE A 231 -7.46 15.36 14.63
C ILE A 231 -7.77 16.35 13.52
N THR A 232 -9.03 16.47 13.16
CA THR A 232 -9.51 17.49 12.21
C THR A 232 -9.95 18.76 12.94
N THR A 233 -10.55 18.62 14.14
CA THR A 233 -10.97 19.73 14.98
C THR A 233 -10.22 19.71 16.31
N PRO A 234 -9.25 20.62 16.50
CA PRO A 234 -8.46 20.72 17.74
C PRO A 234 -9.35 20.94 18.96
N ARG A 235 -9.05 20.24 20.05
CA ARG A 235 -9.77 20.34 21.33
C ARG A 235 -8.90 19.90 22.51
N GLU A 236 -9.15 20.40 23.70
CA GLU A 236 -8.31 20.17 24.89
C GLU A 236 -8.01 18.70 25.15
N ALA A 237 -9.02 17.84 25.14
CA ALA A 237 -8.86 16.41 25.42
C ALA A 237 -8.10 15.62 24.33
N CYS A 238 -7.79 16.25 23.19
CA CYS A 238 -7.24 15.60 22.00
C CYS A 238 -5.93 16.27 21.53
N GLY A 239 -5.05 16.63 22.47
CA GLY A 239 -3.74 17.19 22.17
C GLY A 239 -3.67 18.70 22.24
N GLY A 240 -4.75 19.38 22.68
CA GLY A 240 -4.80 20.84 22.89
C GLY A 240 -5.53 21.60 21.78
N VAL A 241 -6.08 22.77 22.18
CA VAL A 241 -6.80 23.67 21.27
C VAL A 241 -5.86 24.52 20.42
N ASP A 242 -4.63 24.76 20.89
CA ASP A 242 -3.65 25.62 20.24
C ASP A 242 -2.84 24.91 19.13
N LEU A 243 -3.01 23.62 18.99
CA LEU A 243 -2.36 22.84 17.92
C LEU A 243 -3.24 22.82 16.67
N ALA A 244 -2.64 23.04 15.51
CA ALA A 244 -3.34 22.92 14.23
C ALA A 244 -3.93 21.51 14.04
N SER A 245 -4.93 21.35 13.16
CA SER A 245 -5.41 20.03 12.71
C SER A 245 -4.26 19.21 12.13
N GLY A 246 -4.30 17.88 12.28
CA GLY A 246 -3.25 16.99 11.79
C GLY A 246 -3.17 15.68 12.56
N LEU A 247 -2.21 14.86 12.19
CA LEU A 247 -1.89 13.63 12.91
C LEU A 247 -1.07 13.95 14.17
N ARG A 248 -1.50 13.43 15.30
CA ARG A 248 -0.75 13.44 16.56
C ARG A 248 0.05 12.14 16.65
N SER A 249 1.35 12.24 16.89
CA SER A 249 2.23 11.09 16.92
C SER A 249 2.93 10.94 18.28
N TYR A 250 2.87 9.74 18.82
CA TYR A 250 3.73 9.32 19.93
C TYR A 250 5.05 8.70 19.44
N GLY A 251 5.28 8.61 18.13
CA GLY A 251 6.44 7.99 17.51
C GLY A 251 6.49 6.48 17.66
N GLN A 252 7.67 5.92 17.42
CA GLN A 252 7.93 4.48 17.56
C GLN A 252 7.72 4.04 19.01
N ARG A 253 6.99 2.95 19.20
CA ARG A 253 6.69 2.40 20.51
C ARG A 253 7.16 0.95 20.66
N HIS A 254 7.46 0.54 21.89
CA HIS A 254 7.89 -0.81 22.15
C HIS A 254 6.74 -1.80 21.89
N ARG A 255 6.88 -2.64 20.88
CA ARG A 255 5.81 -3.49 20.30
C ARG A 255 5.16 -4.47 21.29
N HIS A 256 5.88 -4.92 22.30
CA HIS A 256 5.36 -5.87 23.31
C HIS A 256 4.84 -5.20 24.57
N LEU A 257 5.43 -4.08 25.00
CA LEU A 257 5.14 -3.44 26.30
C LEU A 257 4.01 -2.40 26.20
N HIS A 258 4.04 -1.55 25.19
CA HIS A 258 3.05 -0.48 25.06
C HIS A 258 1.71 -1.02 24.56
N ARG A 259 0.64 -0.32 24.97
CA ARG A 259 -0.74 -0.69 24.66
C ARG A 259 -1.46 0.51 24.05
N PHE A 260 -2.04 0.30 22.89
CA PHE A 260 -2.87 1.27 22.17
C PHE A 260 -4.07 0.57 21.55
N ASP A 261 -4.96 1.33 20.93
CA ASP A 261 -5.96 0.80 20.01
C ASP A 261 -5.30 0.44 18.66
N ALA A 262 -6.05 0.25 17.62
CA ALA A 262 -5.53 0.00 16.27
C ALA A 262 -6.22 0.93 15.26
N PHE A 263 -5.50 1.36 14.22
CA PHE A 263 -6.12 1.79 12.99
C PHE A 263 -6.01 0.65 11.99
N CYS A 264 -7.17 0.15 11.58
CA CYS A 264 -7.28 -0.92 10.62
C CYS A 264 -7.64 -0.37 9.24
N PHE A 265 -7.07 -0.95 8.21
CA PHE A 265 -7.38 -0.65 6.80
C PHE A 265 -8.08 -1.84 6.17
N SER A 266 -9.28 -1.64 5.67
CA SER A 266 -10.04 -2.64 4.93
C SER A 266 -10.18 -2.21 3.47
N ALA A 267 -9.68 -3.04 2.56
CA ALA A 267 -9.93 -2.88 1.14
C ALA A 267 -11.39 -3.21 0.80
N ALA A 268 -11.85 -2.75 -0.37
CA ALA A 268 -13.19 -3.06 -0.86
C ALA A 268 -13.44 -4.58 -0.79
N PRO A 269 -14.57 -5.04 -0.22
CA PRO A 269 -14.78 -6.45 0.07
C PRO A 269 -14.94 -7.27 -1.20
N LYS A 270 -14.49 -8.53 -1.14
CA LYS A 270 -14.94 -9.56 -2.08
C LYS A 270 -16.28 -10.09 -1.52
N GLY A 271 -17.38 -9.84 -2.22
CA GLY A 271 -18.72 -10.22 -1.76
C GLY A 271 -19.57 -9.02 -1.36
N THR A 272 -20.75 -9.29 -0.85
CA THR A 272 -21.77 -8.28 -0.52
C THR A 272 -22.15 -8.36 0.94
N VAL A 273 -21.95 -7.26 1.67
CA VAL A 273 -22.47 -7.10 3.03
C VAL A 273 -23.89 -6.58 2.95
N TYR A 274 -24.79 -7.22 3.67
CA TYR A 274 -26.20 -6.89 3.69
C TYR A 274 -26.79 -7.00 5.09
N PHE A 275 -27.87 -6.27 5.30
CA PHE A 275 -28.67 -6.36 6.51
C PHE A 275 -29.67 -7.51 6.35
N LEU A 276 -29.62 -8.51 7.25
CA LEU A 276 -30.58 -9.62 7.22
C LEU A 276 -31.93 -9.15 7.75
N LYS A 277 -32.95 -9.28 6.92
CA LYS A 277 -34.36 -8.97 7.29
C LYS A 277 -34.95 -10.14 8.04
N ASP A 278 -34.84 -10.11 9.37
CA ASP A 278 -35.52 -11.04 10.26
C ASP A 278 -36.61 -10.30 11.02
N PRO A 279 -37.82 -10.84 11.16
CA PRO A 279 -38.91 -10.23 11.89
C PRO A 279 -38.60 -10.12 13.39
N HIS A 280 -37.69 -10.94 13.90
CA HIS A 280 -37.30 -10.96 15.30
C HIS A 280 -35.89 -10.44 15.48
N LYS A 281 -35.64 -9.82 16.64
CA LYS A 281 -34.27 -9.50 17.04
C LYS A 281 -33.62 -10.77 17.62
N LEU A 282 -32.37 -10.99 17.26
CA LEU A 282 -31.60 -12.22 17.50
C LEU A 282 -30.51 -11.99 18.58
N ASN A 283 -30.29 -12.96 19.44
CA ASN A 283 -29.08 -13.02 20.25
C ASN A 283 -27.87 -13.35 19.31
N PHE A 284 -26.66 -13.27 19.84
CA PHE A 284 -25.46 -13.45 19.00
C PHE A 284 -25.40 -14.83 18.32
N THR A 285 -25.73 -15.89 19.05
CA THR A 285 -25.67 -17.27 18.51
C THR A 285 -26.70 -17.46 17.40
N ASP A 286 -27.93 -16.99 17.64
CA ASP A 286 -29.00 -17.05 16.64
C ASP A 286 -28.69 -16.18 15.42
N ALA A 287 -28.02 -15.04 15.62
CA ALA A 287 -27.58 -14.15 14.53
C ALA A 287 -26.53 -14.83 13.61
N VAL A 288 -25.56 -15.54 14.20
CA VAL A 288 -24.59 -16.33 13.44
C VAL A 288 -25.29 -17.45 12.63
N ALA A 289 -26.20 -18.18 13.28
CA ALA A 289 -26.97 -19.24 12.63
C ALA A 289 -27.88 -18.71 11.51
N ALA A 290 -28.52 -17.54 11.71
CA ALA A 290 -29.39 -16.93 10.71
C ALA A 290 -28.62 -16.52 9.45
N CYS A 291 -27.42 -15.90 9.58
CA CYS A 291 -26.57 -15.63 8.41
C CYS A 291 -26.16 -16.90 7.66
N THR A 292 -25.80 -17.96 8.39
CA THR A 292 -25.43 -19.26 7.78
C THR A 292 -26.62 -19.90 7.05
N THR A 293 -27.81 -19.84 7.64
CA THR A 293 -29.04 -20.36 7.02
C THR A 293 -29.40 -19.61 5.74
N ASP A 294 -29.12 -18.30 5.71
CA ASP A 294 -29.33 -17.45 4.52
C ASP A 294 -28.20 -17.59 3.46
N GLY A 295 -27.26 -18.52 3.67
CA GLY A 295 -26.17 -18.81 2.74
C GLY A 295 -25.02 -17.83 2.78
N GLY A 296 -24.86 -17.07 3.88
CA GLY A 296 -23.76 -16.17 4.14
C GLY A 296 -23.05 -16.46 5.47
N LEU A 297 -22.20 -15.55 5.88
CA LEU A 297 -21.53 -15.54 7.18
C LEU A 297 -21.85 -14.22 7.90
N ILE A 298 -21.78 -14.21 9.22
CA ILE A 298 -21.88 -12.95 9.96
C ILE A 298 -20.77 -12.00 9.53
N ALA A 299 -21.13 -10.75 9.22
CA ALA A 299 -20.18 -9.77 8.67
C ALA A 299 -19.13 -9.36 9.70
N LYS A 300 -17.89 -9.18 9.25
CA LYS A 300 -16.78 -8.63 10.02
C LYS A 300 -16.80 -7.10 10.02
N VAL A 301 -16.14 -6.48 10.99
CA VAL A 301 -16.11 -5.01 11.11
C VAL A 301 -15.52 -4.34 9.88
N GLY A 302 -14.39 -4.82 9.38
CA GLY A 302 -13.76 -4.28 8.17
C GLY A 302 -14.67 -4.38 6.94
N GLN A 303 -15.40 -5.48 6.81
CA GLN A 303 -16.35 -5.67 5.72
C GLN A 303 -17.50 -4.66 5.80
N LEU A 304 -18.02 -4.37 7.00
CA LEU A 304 -19.06 -3.36 7.18
C LEU A 304 -18.56 -1.95 6.82
N TYR A 305 -17.33 -1.59 7.24
CA TYR A 305 -16.74 -0.30 6.87
C TYR A 305 -16.53 -0.17 5.37
N ALA A 306 -16.04 -1.22 4.72
CA ALA A 306 -15.84 -1.24 3.28
C ALA A 306 -17.18 -1.19 2.52
N ALA A 307 -18.22 -1.89 2.98
CA ALA A 307 -19.55 -1.83 2.40
C ALA A 307 -20.18 -0.43 2.55
N TRP A 308 -20.04 0.19 3.73
CA TRP A 308 -20.45 1.58 3.92
C TRP A 308 -19.76 2.52 2.94
N ARG A 309 -18.42 2.41 2.80
CA ARG A 309 -17.61 3.34 1.99
C ARG A 309 -17.79 3.16 0.49
N PHE A 310 -17.85 1.92 0.01
CA PHE A 310 -17.76 1.60 -1.41
C PHE A 310 -19.08 1.12 -2.03
N MET A 311 -19.96 0.55 -1.22
CA MET A 311 -21.24 0.01 -1.69
C MET A 311 -22.44 0.87 -1.28
N GLY A 312 -22.21 1.97 -0.54
CA GLY A 312 -23.24 2.87 -0.07
C GLY A 312 -24.22 2.22 0.92
N LEU A 313 -23.77 1.20 1.67
CA LEU A 313 -24.61 0.56 2.67
C LEU A 313 -25.00 1.59 3.74
N ASP A 314 -26.32 1.81 3.87
CA ASP A 314 -26.92 2.86 4.70
C ASP A 314 -28.12 2.32 5.46
N ARG A 315 -27.95 2.07 6.76
CA ARG A 315 -28.98 1.54 7.65
C ARG A 315 -28.85 2.13 9.05
N CYS A 316 -29.99 2.52 9.63
CA CYS A 316 -30.07 2.99 11.01
C CYS A 316 -30.37 1.87 12.03
N ASP A 317 -30.36 0.63 11.57
CA ASP A 317 -30.66 -0.53 12.43
C ASP A 317 -29.33 -1.11 12.95
N ALA A 318 -29.16 -1.08 14.27
CA ALA A 318 -28.04 -1.68 14.94
C ALA A 318 -28.06 -3.21 14.81
N GLY A 319 -26.95 -3.79 14.39
CA GLY A 319 -26.83 -5.22 14.16
C GLY A 319 -25.50 -5.82 14.64
N TRP A 320 -25.56 -7.10 14.97
CA TRP A 320 -24.42 -7.93 15.35
C TRP A 320 -23.39 -8.01 14.23
N LEU A 321 -22.11 -7.97 14.61
CA LEU A 321 -20.97 -8.31 13.79
C LEU A 321 -20.18 -9.47 14.39
N ALA A 322 -19.28 -10.06 13.61
CA ALA A 322 -18.54 -11.26 13.97
C ALA A 322 -17.71 -11.15 15.26
N ASP A 323 -17.26 -9.95 15.62
CA ASP A 323 -16.52 -9.68 16.85
C ASP A 323 -17.41 -9.58 18.10
N GLY A 324 -18.73 -9.70 17.94
CA GLY A 324 -19.71 -9.51 19.01
C GLY A 324 -20.02 -8.05 19.32
N SER A 325 -19.54 -7.11 18.49
CA SER A 325 -19.96 -5.70 18.58
C SER A 325 -21.28 -5.45 17.86
N ILE A 326 -21.93 -4.35 18.22
CA ILE A 326 -23.14 -3.85 17.58
C ILE A 326 -22.81 -2.56 16.85
N ARG A 327 -23.07 -2.54 15.54
CA ARG A 327 -22.81 -1.36 14.70
C ARG A 327 -23.92 -1.13 13.69
N TYR A 328 -23.92 0.07 13.08
CA TYR A 328 -24.73 0.39 11.92
C TYR A 328 -24.09 1.47 11.04
N PRO A 329 -24.20 1.35 9.71
CA PRO A 329 -23.59 2.27 8.76
C PRO A 329 -24.58 3.39 8.39
N ILE A 330 -24.11 4.64 8.42
CA ILE A 330 -24.86 5.82 7.99
C ILE A 330 -24.10 6.51 6.87
N ALA A 331 -24.65 6.48 5.66
CA ALA A 331 -24.11 7.19 4.50
C ALA A 331 -24.76 8.57 4.33
N LYS A 332 -26.02 8.72 4.73
CA LYS A 332 -26.75 9.99 4.69
C LYS A 332 -27.33 10.29 6.07
N ALA A 333 -27.04 11.48 6.57
CA ALA A 333 -27.58 11.93 7.86
C ALA A 333 -29.12 11.88 7.88
N ARG A 334 -29.64 11.36 8.96
CA ARG A 334 -31.11 11.27 9.24
C ARG A 334 -31.38 11.56 10.69
N PRO A 335 -32.54 12.12 11.02
CA PRO A 335 -32.99 12.27 12.41
C PRO A 335 -32.97 10.92 13.14
N ASN A 336 -32.53 10.89 14.37
CA ASN A 336 -32.45 9.73 15.26
C ASN A 336 -31.49 8.61 14.84
N CYS A 337 -30.58 8.88 13.89
CA CYS A 337 -29.55 7.93 13.44
C CYS A 337 -28.12 8.32 13.87
N GLY A 338 -27.97 9.09 14.92
CA GLY A 338 -26.69 9.55 15.45
C GLY A 338 -26.23 10.90 14.88
N PRO A 339 -24.93 11.23 14.95
CA PRO A 339 -24.36 12.47 14.45
C PRO A 339 -24.66 12.76 12.99
N SER A 340 -24.53 14.03 12.58
CA SER A 340 -24.79 14.51 11.21
C SER A 340 -23.78 14.02 10.18
N GLU A 341 -22.57 13.67 10.61
CA GLU A 341 -21.54 13.19 9.72
C GLU A 341 -21.79 11.73 9.30
N PRO A 342 -21.54 11.35 8.05
CA PRO A 342 -21.53 9.94 7.60
C PRO A 342 -20.52 9.10 8.41
N GLY A 343 -20.80 7.81 8.60
CA GLY A 343 -19.89 6.92 9.29
C GLY A 343 -20.54 5.64 9.81
N VAL A 344 -19.73 4.70 10.26
CA VAL A 344 -20.19 3.50 10.96
C VAL A 344 -20.27 3.79 12.46
N ARG A 345 -21.47 3.69 13.02
CA ARG A 345 -21.73 3.88 14.45
C ARG A 345 -21.39 2.63 15.22
N ASN A 346 -20.67 2.79 16.33
CA ASN A 346 -20.29 1.70 17.22
C ASN A 346 -21.04 1.86 18.57
N LEU A 347 -21.86 0.89 18.91
CA LEU A 347 -22.58 0.85 20.18
C LEU A 347 -21.89 -0.05 21.23
N GLY A 348 -20.68 -0.53 20.94
CA GLY A 348 -19.87 -1.35 21.83
C GLY A 348 -20.18 -2.83 21.74
N PHE A 349 -19.88 -3.53 22.83
CA PHE A 349 -19.95 -4.99 22.96
C PHE A 349 -20.97 -5.35 24.06
N PRO A 350 -22.26 -5.45 23.74
CA PRO A 350 -23.25 -5.83 24.72
C PRO A 350 -23.14 -7.32 25.09
N PRO A 351 -23.77 -7.76 26.18
CA PRO A 351 -23.91 -9.16 26.50
C PRO A 351 -24.51 -9.97 25.35
N LEU A 352 -23.93 -11.14 25.02
CA LEU A 352 -24.31 -11.92 23.84
C LEU A 352 -25.74 -12.46 23.83
N HIS A 353 -26.42 -12.48 24.98
CA HIS A 353 -27.85 -12.85 25.09
C HIS A 353 -28.80 -11.72 24.71
N GLN A 354 -28.35 -10.48 24.62
CA GLN A 354 -29.18 -9.38 24.15
C GLN A 354 -29.57 -9.55 22.69
N LYS A 355 -30.69 -8.94 22.30
CA LYS A 355 -31.26 -9.16 20.98
C LYS A 355 -31.17 -7.94 20.10
N TYR A 356 -30.52 -8.11 18.94
CA TYR A 356 -30.35 -7.10 17.90
C TYR A 356 -30.60 -7.70 16.51
N SER A 357 -30.57 -6.87 15.49
CA SER A 357 -30.49 -7.34 14.10
C SER A 357 -29.09 -7.91 13.78
N VAL A 358 -28.81 -8.25 12.55
CA VAL A 358 -27.52 -8.78 12.14
C VAL A 358 -27.13 -8.30 10.73
N TYR A 359 -25.85 -8.08 10.51
CA TYR A 359 -25.28 -7.91 9.19
C TYR A 359 -24.57 -9.19 8.76
N CYS A 360 -24.84 -9.65 7.55
CA CYS A 360 -24.25 -10.82 6.94
C CYS A 360 -23.39 -10.42 5.74
N ASN A 361 -22.46 -11.29 5.35
CA ASN A 361 -21.63 -11.17 4.15
C ASN A 361 -21.75 -12.46 3.34
N ARG A 362 -22.00 -12.30 2.02
CA ARG A 362 -22.14 -13.42 1.06
C ARG A 362 -21.13 -13.27 -0.07
#